data_9cfcac1edd16ae3b0bb26932c0973ea1
#
_entry.id   9cfcac1edd16ae3b0bb26932c0973ea1
#
_cell.length_a   1.000
_cell.length_b   1.000
_cell.length_c   1.000
_cell.angle_alpha   90.00
_cell.angle_beta   90.00
_cell.angle_gamma   90.00
#
_symmetry.space_group_name_H-M   'P 1'
#
loop_
_entity.id
_entity.type
_entity.pdbx_description
1 polymer ?
#
loop_
_entity_poly.entity_id
_entity_poly.type
_entity_poly.pdbx_seq_one_letter_code
_entity_poly.pdbx_strand_id
1 'polypeptide(L)'
;MSEQVLVTGGAGYIGSIVVDELLARGLRVRALDVLLHGGVPSLLLPWGKPNFEFIRSDIRDPAARAKALEDVDAVLHLAGIVGDPACARHPELAREVNLDATKALLHDAERAGVERFVFASTCSNYGKMNGGGYADEKFELKPVSLYAETKVAAEREVLNRSSSMAATCLRFATVYGTSPRMRFDLTVNEFTLTLSLKDELVVFGEQFWRPYVHVRDVAHAVIDVFAAPAATVAGEVYNVGDTRENYRKLDIVELLRERFPEGKVEFVHRDEDPRDYRVNFDKFAQDVGFKAEWSVELGIDEMLALLRSGLLDDPHSPSYRN
;
A
#
# COMPACT_ATOMS: atom_id res chain seq x y z
N MET A 1 19.47 14.23 17.56
CA MET A 1 19.00 12.83 17.76
C MET A 1 18.41 12.37 16.45
N SER A 2 18.54 11.10 16.07
CA SER A 2 17.91 10.60 14.84
C SER A 2 16.40 10.58 15.04
N GLU A 3 15.64 11.02 14.02
CA GLU A 3 14.18 11.05 13.97
C GLU A 3 13.60 9.65 14.25
N GLN A 4 12.58 9.58 15.12
CA GLN A 4 11.86 8.35 15.44
C GLN A 4 10.57 8.26 14.63
N VAL A 5 10.45 7.22 13.81
CA VAL A 5 9.27 6.98 12.97
C VAL A 5 8.46 5.80 13.52
N LEU A 6 7.17 6.02 13.78
CA LEU A 6 6.21 4.95 14.03
C LEU A 6 5.64 4.44 12.70
N VAL A 7 5.76 3.15 12.43
CA VAL A 7 5.12 2.47 11.30
C VAL A 7 4.06 1.51 11.83
N THR A 8 2.79 1.86 11.71
CA THR A 8 1.70 0.93 12.02
C THR A 8 1.45 0.01 10.83
N GLY A 9 1.24 -1.28 11.06
CA GLY A 9 1.24 -2.28 9.98
C GLY A 9 2.64 -2.59 9.47
N GLY A 10 3.68 -2.40 10.32
CA GLY A 10 5.07 -2.47 9.93
C GLY A 10 5.57 -3.88 9.56
N ALA A 11 4.87 -4.94 9.95
CA ALA A 11 5.18 -6.32 9.56
C ALA A 11 4.41 -6.77 8.30
N GLY A 12 3.60 -5.87 7.71
CA GLY A 12 2.80 -6.13 6.50
C GLY A 12 3.61 -6.06 5.21
N TYR A 13 2.91 -6.24 4.08
CA TYR A 13 3.49 -6.26 2.73
C TYR A 13 4.25 -4.98 2.37
N ILE A 14 3.63 -3.81 2.56
CA ILE A 14 4.27 -2.50 2.33
C ILE A 14 5.16 -2.14 3.51
N GLY A 15 4.65 -2.34 4.74
CA GLY A 15 5.32 -1.91 5.97
C GLY A 15 6.72 -2.48 6.15
N SER A 16 6.93 -3.75 5.79
CA SER A 16 8.24 -4.39 5.90
C SER A 16 9.30 -3.75 5.01
N ILE A 17 8.94 -3.35 3.80
CA ILE A 17 9.85 -2.66 2.87
C ILE A 17 10.15 -1.25 3.39
N VAL A 18 9.12 -0.52 3.85
CA VAL A 18 9.31 0.83 4.41
C VAL A 18 10.19 0.80 5.66
N VAL A 19 9.96 -0.15 6.57
CA VAL A 19 10.78 -0.33 7.78
C VAL A 19 12.26 -0.53 7.42
N ASP A 20 12.55 -1.42 6.46
CA ASP A 20 13.93 -1.68 6.05
C ASP A 20 14.59 -0.44 5.41
N GLU A 21 13.86 0.27 4.55
CA GLU A 21 14.33 1.49 3.90
C GLU A 21 14.59 2.65 4.88
N LEU A 22 13.73 2.84 5.90
CA LEU A 22 13.93 3.84 6.95
C LEU A 22 15.15 3.50 7.81
N LEU A 23 15.31 2.23 8.20
CA LEU A 23 16.47 1.76 8.96
C LEU A 23 17.78 1.89 8.18
N ALA A 24 17.77 1.62 6.87
CA ALA A 24 18.93 1.79 5.99
C ALA A 24 19.41 3.25 5.92
N ARG A 25 18.50 4.21 6.13
CA ARG A 25 18.81 5.65 6.21
C ARG A 25 19.21 6.12 7.60
N GLY A 26 19.34 5.20 8.55
CA GLY A 26 19.79 5.49 9.91
C GLY A 26 18.72 6.07 10.83
N LEU A 27 17.45 6.08 10.41
CA LEU A 27 16.33 6.50 11.25
C LEU A 27 16.05 5.46 12.34
N ARG A 28 15.44 5.88 13.42
CA ARG A 28 14.87 4.97 14.43
C ARG A 28 13.47 4.59 14.02
N VAL A 29 13.14 3.31 14.04
CA VAL A 29 11.83 2.82 13.61
C VAL A 29 11.18 2.02 14.72
N ARG A 30 9.97 2.39 15.07
CA ARG A 30 9.06 1.60 15.90
C ARG A 30 7.95 1.04 15.03
N ALA A 31 7.85 -0.29 14.94
CA ALA A 31 6.78 -0.96 14.23
C ALA A 31 5.69 -1.43 15.21
N LEU A 32 4.43 -1.09 14.93
CA LEU A 32 3.25 -1.59 15.64
C LEU A 32 2.45 -2.49 14.69
N ASP A 33 2.29 -3.77 15.04
CA ASP A 33 1.54 -4.72 14.22
C ASP A 33 0.93 -5.83 15.07
N VAL A 34 -0.27 -6.27 14.71
CA VAL A 34 -0.97 -7.37 15.39
C VAL A 34 -0.54 -8.75 14.87
N LEU A 35 0.16 -8.80 13.74
CA LEU A 35 0.57 -10.00 13.01
C LEU A 35 -0.61 -10.87 12.52
N LEU A 36 -1.69 -10.22 12.08
CA LEU A 36 -2.91 -10.88 11.63
C LEU A 36 -2.65 -11.91 10.51
N HIS A 37 -1.72 -11.59 9.61
CA HIS A 37 -1.38 -12.42 8.46
C HIS A 37 0.01 -13.08 8.58
N GLY A 38 0.46 -13.37 9.80
CA GLY A 38 1.78 -13.93 10.05
C GLY A 38 2.86 -12.86 10.21
N GLY A 39 3.48 -12.37 9.15
CA GLY A 39 4.43 -11.23 9.17
C GLY A 39 5.73 -11.41 9.99
N VAL A 40 5.92 -12.53 10.69
CA VAL A 40 7.16 -12.78 11.46
C VAL A 40 8.42 -12.74 10.58
N PRO A 41 8.43 -13.30 9.36
CA PRO A 41 9.60 -13.19 8.48
C PRO A 41 10.04 -11.75 8.22
N SER A 42 9.09 -10.81 8.14
CA SER A 42 9.35 -9.38 7.94
C SER A 42 10.13 -8.73 9.10
N LEU A 43 10.08 -9.31 10.29
CA LEU A 43 10.72 -8.79 11.49
C LEU A 43 12.11 -9.36 11.70
N LEU A 44 12.47 -10.47 11.06
CA LEU A 44 13.76 -11.15 11.30
C LEU A 44 14.95 -10.31 10.85
N LEU A 45 14.84 -9.59 9.74
CA LEU A 45 15.91 -8.74 9.22
C LEU A 45 16.18 -7.51 10.12
N PRO A 46 15.16 -6.75 10.57
CA PRO A 46 15.37 -5.64 11.51
C PRO A 46 15.61 -6.07 12.95
N TRP A 47 15.30 -7.32 13.34
CA TRP A 47 15.39 -7.79 14.71
C TRP A 47 16.80 -7.67 15.29
N GLY A 48 16.89 -7.08 16.47
CA GLY A 48 18.16 -6.87 17.16
C GLY A 48 18.95 -5.65 16.69
N LYS A 49 18.52 -4.91 15.66
CA LYS A 49 19.12 -3.62 15.32
C LYS A 49 18.84 -2.61 16.45
N PRO A 50 19.83 -1.80 16.89
CA PRO A 50 19.66 -0.88 18.02
C PRO A 50 18.66 0.26 17.76
N ASN A 51 18.37 0.52 16.48
CA ASN A 51 17.42 1.54 16.02
C ASN A 51 16.06 0.96 15.59
N PHE A 52 15.76 -0.30 15.96
CA PHE A 52 14.47 -0.94 15.68
C PHE A 52 13.78 -1.40 16.95
N GLU A 53 12.49 -1.07 17.07
CA GLU A 53 11.61 -1.54 18.13
C GLU A 53 10.34 -2.14 17.53
N PHE A 54 9.85 -3.25 18.10
CA PHE A 54 8.61 -3.89 17.68
C PHE A 54 7.62 -3.99 18.84
N ILE A 55 6.40 -3.52 18.60
CA ILE A 55 5.26 -3.65 19.52
C ILE A 55 4.22 -4.56 18.86
N ARG A 56 4.03 -5.75 19.43
CA ARG A 56 2.94 -6.63 19.00
C ARG A 56 1.66 -6.25 19.72
N SER A 57 0.80 -5.49 19.07
CA SER A 57 -0.49 -5.10 19.62
C SER A 57 -1.48 -4.65 18.54
N ASP A 58 -2.75 -4.55 18.94
CA ASP A 58 -3.83 -4.05 18.09
C ASP A 58 -3.86 -2.52 18.13
N ILE A 59 -3.98 -1.87 16.98
CA ILE A 59 -4.07 -0.41 16.86
C ILE A 59 -5.32 0.17 17.54
N ARG A 60 -6.34 -0.64 17.80
CA ARG A 60 -7.55 -0.25 18.54
C ARG A 60 -7.29 -0.09 20.04
N ASP A 61 -6.23 -0.71 20.58
CA ASP A 61 -5.87 -0.59 21.99
C ASP A 61 -5.28 0.79 22.32
N PRO A 62 -5.94 1.60 23.18
CA PRO A 62 -5.45 2.92 23.56
C PRO A 62 -4.09 2.89 24.27
N ALA A 63 -3.81 1.86 25.10
CA ALA A 63 -2.55 1.74 25.81
C ALA A 63 -1.40 1.41 24.85
N ALA A 64 -1.67 0.57 23.84
CA ALA A 64 -0.71 0.27 22.79
C ALA A 64 -0.38 1.51 21.95
N ARG A 65 -1.39 2.32 21.57
CA ARG A 65 -1.15 3.56 20.83
C ARG A 65 -0.34 4.56 21.64
N ALA A 66 -0.69 4.76 22.93
CA ALA A 66 0.04 5.65 23.82
C ALA A 66 1.52 5.26 23.89
N LYS A 67 1.81 3.97 24.13
CA LYS A 67 3.18 3.44 24.16
C LYS A 67 3.89 3.58 22.82
N ALA A 68 3.17 3.32 21.72
CA ALA A 68 3.75 3.38 20.37
C ALA A 68 4.15 4.81 19.99
N LEU A 69 3.49 5.83 20.54
CA LEU A 69 3.71 7.24 20.24
C LEU A 69 4.73 7.93 21.17
N GLU A 70 5.30 7.23 22.17
CA GLU A 70 6.34 7.80 23.05
C GLU A 70 7.57 8.22 22.24
N ASP A 71 7.98 9.48 22.34
CA ASP A 71 9.15 10.06 21.65
C ASP A 71 9.15 9.86 20.10
N VAL A 72 7.98 9.90 19.46
CA VAL A 72 7.81 9.75 18.02
C VAL A 72 7.69 11.11 17.35
N ASP A 73 8.51 11.33 16.31
CA ASP A 73 8.52 12.55 15.51
C ASP A 73 7.56 12.43 14.30
N ALA A 74 7.47 11.23 13.71
CA ALA A 74 6.66 10.99 12.52
C ALA A 74 5.90 9.65 12.58
N VAL A 75 4.71 9.62 11.98
CA VAL A 75 3.86 8.42 11.87
C VAL A 75 3.60 8.09 10.41
N LEU A 76 3.85 6.83 10.04
CA LEU A 76 3.29 6.21 8.83
C LEU A 76 2.17 5.25 9.24
N HIS A 77 0.95 5.54 8.84
CA HIS A 77 -0.21 4.71 9.16
C HIS A 77 -0.60 3.81 8.00
N LEU A 78 -0.13 2.53 8.05
CA LEU A 78 -0.46 1.47 7.09
C LEU A 78 -1.43 0.43 7.65
N ALA A 79 -1.55 0.33 9.00
CA ALA A 79 -2.42 -0.66 9.62
C ALA A 79 -3.86 -0.54 9.11
N GLY A 80 -4.44 -1.66 8.70
CA GLY A 80 -5.79 -1.69 8.16
C GLY A 80 -6.19 -3.07 7.66
N ILE A 81 -7.50 -3.30 7.59
CA ILE A 81 -8.07 -4.44 6.86
C ILE A 81 -8.12 -4.04 5.38
N VAL A 82 -7.36 -4.73 4.55
CA VAL A 82 -7.09 -4.31 3.16
C VAL A 82 -7.77 -5.22 2.17
N GLY A 83 -8.40 -4.59 1.16
CA GLY A 83 -9.06 -5.26 0.05
C GLY A 83 -10.54 -5.50 0.29
N ASP A 84 -11.31 -5.41 -0.81
CA ASP A 84 -12.76 -5.52 -0.79
C ASP A 84 -13.27 -6.84 -0.20
N PRO A 85 -12.66 -8.02 -0.53
CA PRO A 85 -13.13 -9.29 0.02
C PRO A 85 -12.95 -9.39 1.54
N ALA A 86 -11.84 -8.89 2.10
CA ALA A 86 -11.58 -8.94 3.53
C ALA A 86 -12.52 -8.00 4.30
N CYS A 87 -12.74 -6.78 3.79
CA CYS A 87 -13.68 -5.83 4.38
C CYS A 87 -15.13 -6.32 4.29
N ALA A 88 -15.51 -6.98 3.20
CA ALA A 88 -16.86 -7.53 3.04
C ALA A 88 -17.12 -8.72 3.99
N ARG A 89 -16.10 -9.55 4.26
CA ARG A 89 -16.22 -10.66 5.22
C ARG A 89 -16.37 -10.20 6.68
N HIS A 90 -15.72 -9.07 7.03
CA HIS A 90 -15.67 -8.55 8.41
C HIS A 90 -15.95 -7.04 8.43
N PRO A 91 -17.20 -6.60 8.10
CA PRO A 91 -17.49 -5.18 7.87
C PRO A 91 -17.36 -4.32 9.13
N GLU A 92 -17.73 -4.83 10.29
CA GLU A 92 -17.60 -4.11 11.56
C GLU A 92 -16.11 -3.93 11.92
N LEU A 93 -15.32 -4.99 11.86
CA LEU A 93 -13.89 -4.95 12.09
C LEU A 93 -13.20 -3.98 11.11
N ALA A 94 -13.61 -3.98 9.84
CA ALA A 94 -13.07 -3.05 8.85
C ALA A 94 -13.35 -1.58 9.22
N ARG A 95 -14.54 -1.25 9.73
CA ARG A 95 -14.88 0.11 10.20
C ARG A 95 -14.07 0.48 11.44
N GLU A 96 -14.04 -0.40 12.43
CA GLU A 96 -13.26 -0.20 13.67
C GLU A 96 -11.77 0.06 13.40
N VAL A 97 -11.14 -0.76 12.54
CA VAL A 97 -9.71 -0.67 12.27
C VAL A 97 -9.39 0.45 11.29
N ASN A 98 -10.11 0.54 10.16
CA ASN A 98 -9.75 1.47 9.08
C ASN A 98 -10.20 2.90 9.34
N LEU A 99 -11.24 3.10 10.16
CA LEU A 99 -11.78 4.44 10.42
C LEU A 99 -11.61 4.84 11.88
N ASP A 100 -12.18 4.08 12.83
CA ASP A 100 -12.24 4.51 14.22
C ASP A 100 -10.86 4.51 14.88
N ALA A 101 -10.06 3.45 14.64
CA ALA A 101 -8.68 3.40 15.13
C ALA A 101 -7.78 4.44 14.43
N THR A 102 -8.01 4.75 13.15
CA THR A 102 -7.31 5.83 12.45
C THR A 102 -7.61 7.19 13.10
N LYS A 103 -8.88 7.49 13.40
CA LYS A 103 -9.27 8.71 14.11
C LYS A 103 -8.62 8.82 15.49
N ALA A 104 -8.62 7.71 16.24
CA ALA A 104 -8.01 7.63 17.54
C ALA A 104 -6.48 7.83 17.48
N LEU A 105 -5.78 7.14 16.56
CA LEU A 105 -4.35 7.30 16.37
C LEU A 105 -3.98 8.74 15.99
N LEU A 106 -4.75 9.35 15.08
CA LEU A 106 -4.53 10.71 14.63
C LEU A 106 -4.66 11.71 15.78
N HIS A 107 -5.68 11.53 16.64
CA HIS A 107 -5.87 12.35 17.85
C HIS A 107 -4.75 12.13 18.88
N ASP A 108 -4.36 10.87 19.10
CA ASP A 108 -3.30 10.52 20.05
C ASP A 108 -1.94 11.06 19.57
N ALA A 109 -1.65 11.01 18.26
CA ALA A 109 -0.44 11.56 17.63
C ALA A 109 -0.33 13.09 17.82
N GLU A 110 -1.42 13.83 17.60
CA GLU A 110 -1.45 15.28 17.87
C GLU A 110 -1.13 15.59 19.35
N ARG A 111 -1.73 14.85 20.28
CA ARG A 111 -1.48 15.04 21.71
C ARG A 111 -0.06 14.66 22.13
N ALA A 112 0.54 13.71 21.45
CA ALA A 112 1.94 13.30 21.66
C ALA A 112 2.95 14.29 21.06
N GLY A 113 2.49 15.28 20.26
CA GLY A 113 3.36 16.28 19.64
C GLY A 113 4.04 15.76 18.38
N VAL A 114 3.49 14.73 17.71
CA VAL A 114 3.99 14.24 16.43
C VAL A 114 3.98 15.36 15.39
N GLU A 115 5.09 15.52 14.69
CA GLU A 115 5.25 16.60 13.71
C GLU A 115 4.69 16.23 12.33
N ARG A 116 4.76 14.94 11.94
CA ARG A 116 4.36 14.46 10.62
C ARG A 116 3.48 13.21 10.70
N PHE A 117 2.40 13.20 9.91
CA PHE A 117 1.51 12.05 9.83
C PHE A 117 1.22 11.72 8.36
N VAL A 118 1.66 10.55 7.92
CA VAL A 118 1.42 10.05 6.56
C VAL A 118 0.39 8.93 6.61
N PHE A 119 -0.74 9.13 5.93
CA PHE A 119 -1.84 8.17 5.84
C PHE A 119 -1.80 7.41 4.51
N ALA A 120 -1.77 6.09 4.58
CA ALA A 120 -1.90 5.23 3.41
C ALA A 120 -3.37 5.17 2.95
N SER A 121 -3.69 5.93 1.92
CA SER A 121 -4.95 5.89 1.20
C SER A 121 -4.82 5.05 -0.08
N THR A 122 -5.77 5.13 -1.01
CA THR A 122 -5.84 4.26 -2.18
C THR A 122 -6.47 4.96 -3.39
N CYS A 123 -5.97 4.70 -4.58
CA CYS A 123 -6.63 5.10 -5.83
C CYS A 123 -7.98 4.40 -6.06
N SER A 124 -8.30 3.32 -5.32
CA SER A 124 -9.63 2.70 -5.38
C SER A 124 -10.76 3.65 -4.97
N ASN A 125 -10.42 4.77 -4.31
CA ASN A 125 -11.36 5.84 -3.94
C ASN A 125 -12.03 6.49 -5.16
N TYR A 126 -11.41 6.43 -6.35
CA TYR A 126 -11.96 7.01 -7.58
C TYR A 126 -13.14 6.21 -8.14
N GLY A 127 -13.23 4.91 -7.86
CA GLY A 127 -14.32 4.06 -8.30
C GLY A 127 -14.34 3.84 -9.82
N LYS A 128 -15.49 4.06 -10.46
CA LYS A 128 -15.66 3.93 -11.91
C LYS A 128 -15.63 5.30 -12.58
N MET A 129 -14.71 5.49 -13.51
CA MET A 129 -14.68 6.68 -14.36
C MET A 129 -15.60 6.52 -15.55
N ASN A 130 -16.49 7.51 -15.74
CA ASN A 130 -17.31 7.59 -16.94
C ASN A 130 -16.58 8.47 -17.97
N GLY A 131 -16.07 7.87 -19.03
CA GLY A 131 -15.37 8.58 -20.10
C GLY A 131 -13.86 8.37 -20.12
N GLY A 132 -13.19 8.98 -21.10
CA GLY A 132 -11.73 8.91 -21.24
C GLY A 132 -11.02 9.90 -20.32
N GLY A 133 -9.71 9.70 -20.13
CA GLY A 133 -8.84 10.58 -19.33
C GLY A 133 -8.24 9.89 -18.11
N TYR A 134 -7.71 10.70 -17.21
CA TYR A 134 -7.03 10.26 -15.98
C TYR A 134 -7.59 11.03 -14.80
N ALA A 135 -7.81 10.36 -13.67
CA ALA A 135 -8.14 11.01 -12.40
C ALA A 135 -6.89 11.63 -11.80
N ASP A 136 -6.94 12.90 -11.46
CA ASP A 136 -5.99 13.57 -10.60
C ASP A 136 -6.53 13.63 -9.16
N GLU A 137 -5.79 14.26 -8.23
CA GLU A 137 -6.18 14.35 -6.83
C GLU A 137 -7.45 15.18 -6.59
N LYS A 138 -7.84 16.02 -7.54
CA LYS A 138 -9.06 16.83 -7.51
C LYS A 138 -10.28 16.12 -8.06
N PHE A 139 -10.07 14.95 -8.70
CA PHE A 139 -11.17 14.17 -9.25
C PHE A 139 -12.13 13.71 -8.15
N GLU A 140 -13.44 13.71 -8.45
CA GLU A 140 -14.48 13.31 -7.52
C GLU A 140 -14.28 11.85 -7.04
N LEU A 141 -14.31 11.64 -5.73
CA LEU A 141 -14.21 10.32 -5.14
C LEU A 141 -15.57 9.63 -5.15
N LYS A 142 -15.63 8.44 -5.75
CA LYS A 142 -16.83 7.60 -5.85
C LYS A 142 -16.54 6.18 -5.34
N PRO A 143 -16.31 6.03 -4.03
CA PRO A 143 -16.00 4.72 -3.44
C PRO A 143 -17.13 3.73 -3.71
N VAL A 144 -16.79 2.52 -4.15
CA VAL A 144 -17.74 1.46 -4.55
C VAL A 144 -17.64 0.21 -3.68
N SER A 145 -16.88 0.30 -2.60
CA SER A 145 -16.70 -0.79 -1.65
C SER A 145 -16.51 -0.26 -0.24
N LEU A 146 -16.80 -1.08 0.77
CA LEU A 146 -16.58 -0.72 2.17
C LEU A 146 -15.12 -0.33 2.44
N TYR A 147 -14.16 -1.01 1.79
CA TYR A 147 -12.75 -0.63 1.89
C TYR A 147 -12.52 0.82 1.44
N ALA A 148 -12.96 1.16 0.23
CA ALA A 148 -12.80 2.51 -0.30
C ALA A 148 -13.59 3.55 0.51
N GLU A 149 -14.80 3.23 0.96
CA GLU A 149 -15.61 4.11 1.83
C GLU A 149 -14.89 4.45 3.14
N THR A 150 -14.31 3.44 3.82
CA THR A 150 -13.57 3.66 5.07
C THR A 150 -12.29 4.47 4.83
N LYS A 151 -11.60 4.23 3.70
CA LYS A 151 -10.39 5.00 3.33
C LYS A 151 -10.72 6.46 3.00
N VAL A 152 -11.80 6.74 2.26
CA VAL A 152 -12.27 8.11 1.99
C VAL A 152 -12.67 8.82 3.28
N ALA A 153 -13.38 8.13 4.19
CA ALA A 153 -13.77 8.72 5.46
C ALA A 153 -12.55 9.06 6.33
N ALA A 154 -11.56 8.14 6.41
CA ALA A 154 -10.33 8.37 7.15
C ALA A 154 -9.47 9.50 6.52
N GLU A 155 -9.36 9.56 5.18
CA GLU A 155 -8.68 10.62 4.46
C GLU A 155 -9.26 12.01 4.81
N ARG A 156 -10.60 12.13 4.87
CA ARG A 156 -11.27 13.36 5.27
C ARG A 156 -10.91 13.77 6.72
N GLU A 157 -10.83 12.82 7.63
CA GLU A 157 -10.41 13.10 9.01
C GLU A 157 -8.97 13.60 9.08
N VAL A 158 -8.06 13.02 8.26
CA VAL A 158 -6.66 13.44 8.18
C VAL A 158 -6.52 14.85 7.64
N LEU A 159 -7.26 15.19 6.57
CA LEU A 159 -7.13 16.46 5.84
C LEU A 159 -7.87 17.63 6.50
N ASN A 160 -8.99 17.38 7.22
CA ASN A 160 -9.82 18.43 7.81
C ASN A 160 -9.31 18.94 9.17
N ARG A 161 -8.08 18.61 9.55
CA ARG A 161 -7.52 19.00 10.82
C ARG A 161 -6.85 20.36 10.79
N SER A 162 -7.13 21.15 11.83
CA SER A 162 -6.47 22.41 12.13
C SER A 162 -5.42 22.17 13.21
N SER A 163 -4.30 21.52 12.87
CA SER A 163 -3.21 21.28 13.82
C SER A 163 -1.86 21.69 13.24
N SER A 164 -0.84 21.78 14.08
CA SER A 164 0.55 22.00 13.65
C SER A 164 1.20 20.77 13.01
N MET A 165 0.58 19.59 13.14
CA MET A 165 1.06 18.34 12.56
C MET A 165 0.87 18.36 11.03
N ALA A 166 1.96 18.19 10.29
CA ALA A 166 1.90 18.08 8.83
C ALA A 166 1.33 16.72 8.43
N ALA A 167 0.03 16.67 8.18
CA ALA A 167 -0.68 15.46 7.78
C ALA A 167 -0.80 15.38 6.25
N THR A 168 -0.47 14.22 5.67
CA THR A 168 -0.45 13.96 4.22
C THR A 168 -1.16 12.64 3.92
N CYS A 169 -1.95 12.58 2.85
CA CYS A 169 -2.57 11.36 2.36
C CYS A 169 -1.88 10.88 1.08
N LEU A 170 -1.51 9.60 1.03
CA LEU A 170 -0.93 8.95 -0.14
C LEU A 170 -1.92 7.94 -0.71
N ARG A 171 -2.50 8.23 -1.89
CA ARG A 171 -3.38 7.31 -2.63
C ARG A 171 -2.53 6.38 -3.46
N PHE A 172 -2.23 5.21 -2.92
CA PHE A 172 -1.44 4.21 -3.65
C PHE A 172 -2.21 3.63 -4.83
N ALA A 173 -1.54 3.49 -5.97
CA ALA A 173 -1.99 2.64 -7.06
C ALA A 173 -2.04 1.16 -6.61
N THR A 174 -2.43 0.24 -7.47
CA THR A 174 -2.40 -1.20 -7.17
C THR A 174 -0.96 -1.65 -6.97
N VAL A 175 -0.62 -2.01 -5.73
CA VAL A 175 0.76 -2.34 -5.37
C VAL A 175 1.12 -3.75 -5.83
N TYR A 176 2.35 -3.94 -6.34
CA TYR A 176 2.91 -5.22 -6.74
C TYR A 176 4.40 -5.31 -6.36
N GLY A 177 5.04 -6.47 -6.59
CA GLY A 177 6.47 -6.70 -6.36
C GLY A 177 6.75 -7.62 -5.17
N THR A 178 8.03 -7.88 -4.91
CA THR A 178 8.45 -8.80 -3.84
C THR A 178 8.55 -8.10 -2.47
N SER A 179 8.21 -8.84 -1.41
CA SER A 179 8.27 -8.36 -0.03
C SER A 179 8.52 -9.53 0.92
N PRO A 180 9.16 -9.33 2.09
CA PRO A 180 9.31 -10.36 3.13
C PRO A 180 7.97 -10.95 3.59
N ARG A 181 6.88 -10.16 3.54
CA ARG A 181 5.50 -10.62 3.67
C ARG A 181 4.84 -10.60 2.30
N MET A 182 5.06 -11.66 1.51
CA MET A 182 4.52 -11.78 0.16
C MET A 182 3.00 -11.72 0.10
N ARG A 183 2.46 -11.24 -1.04
CA ARG A 183 1.04 -11.23 -1.36
C ARG A 183 0.82 -11.70 -2.79
N PHE A 184 0.42 -12.97 -2.94
CA PHE A 184 0.03 -13.53 -4.23
C PHE A 184 -1.46 -13.37 -4.56
N ASP A 185 -2.19 -12.59 -3.79
CA ASP A 185 -3.56 -12.15 -4.09
C ASP A 185 -3.63 -10.78 -4.79
N LEU A 186 -2.47 -10.22 -5.19
CA LEU A 186 -2.36 -8.99 -5.97
C LEU A 186 -2.16 -9.29 -7.45
N THR A 187 -2.86 -8.59 -8.33
CA THR A 187 -3.00 -8.93 -9.77
C THR A 187 -1.69 -9.31 -10.47
N VAL A 188 -0.66 -8.47 -10.43
CA VAL A 188 0.61 -8.75 -11.11
C VAL A 188 1.29 -9.97 -10.49
N ASN A 189 1.33 -10.03 -9.16
CA ASN A 189 1.95 -11.12 -8.41
C ASN A 189 1.20 -12.45 -8.64
N GLU A 190 -0.14 -12.43 -8.61
CA GLU A 190 -1.00 -13.59 -8.83
C GLU A 190 -0.84 -14.14 -10.25
N PHE A 191 -0.93 -13.28 -11.27
CA PHE A 191 -0.83 -13.70 -12.67
C PHE A 191 0.55 -14.28 -12.98
N THR A 192 1.61 -13.64 -12.44
CA THR A 192 2.98 -14.12 -12.60
C THR A 192 3.18 -15.49 -11.94
N LEU A 193 2.68 -15.66 -10.70
CA LEU A 193 2.74 -16.93 -9.99
C LEU A 193 2.01 -18.03 -10.76
N THR A 194 0.74 -17.79 -11.13
CA THR A 194 -0.12 -18.77 -11.79
C THR A 194 0.53 -19.31 -13.05
N LEU A 195 1.00 -18.43 -13.94
CA LEU A 195 1.64 -18.86 -15.17
C LEU A 195 3.02 -19.51 -14.95
N SER A 196 3.78 -19.10 -13.92
CA SER A 196 5.07 -19.70 -13.58
C SER A 196 4.95 -21.15 -13.11
N LEU A 197 3.84 -21.50 -12.46
CA LEU A 197 3.50 -22.85 -12.03
C LEU A 197 2.84 -23.68 -13.12
N LYS A 198 2.65 -23.11 -14.32
CA LYS A 198 1.94 -23.71 -15.47
C LYS A 198 0.47 -24.02 -15.20
N ASP A 199 -0.12 -23.30 -14.23
CA ASP A 199 -1.55 -23.34 -13.97
C ASP A 199 -2.31 -22.53 -15.03
N GLU A 200 -3.60 -22.79 -15.17
CA GLU A 200 -4.48 -22.02 -16.05
C GLU A 200 -4.85 -20.70 -15.37
N LEU A 201 -4.52 -19.58 -16.04
CA LEU A 201 -4.85 -18.25 -15.58
C LEU A 201 -6.24 -17.83 -16.08
N VAL A 202 -7.20 -17.68 -15.17
CA VAL A 202 -8.54 -17.16 -15.50
C VAL A 202 -8.61 -15.67 -15.17
N VAL A 203 -8.81 -14.83 -16.19
CA VAL A 203 -8.85 -13.37 -16.06
C VAL A 203 -10.26 -12.85 -16.23
N PHE A 204 -10.82 -12.29 -15.18
CA PHE A 204 -12.17 -11.68 -15.20
C PHE A 204 -12.08 -10.18 -15.54
N GLY A 205 -12.87 -9.72 -16.53
CA GLY A 205 -12.94 -8.30 -16.91
C GLY A 205 -11.57 -7.79 -17.37
N GLU A 206 -11.05 -8.38 -18.42
CA GLU A 206 -9.73 -8.15 -19.00
C GLU A 206 -9.54 -6.71 -19.51
N GLN A 207 -10.64 -6.04 -19.86
CA GLN A 207 -10.67 -4.71 -20.48
C GLN A 207 -10.55 -3.57 -19.46
N PHE A 208 -10.74 -3.81 -18.14
CA PHE A 208 -10.78 -2.77 -17.12
C PHE A 208 -9.40 -2.28 -16.72
N TRP A 209 -9.27 -0.96 -16.59
CA TRP A 209 -8.04 -0.26 -16.27
C TRP A 209 -7.75 -0.22 -14.77
N ARG A 210 -6.46 -0.34 -14.44
CA ARG A 210 -5.91 -0.08 -13.10
C ARG A 210 -4.55 0.58 -13.21
N PRO A 211 -4.24 1.54 -12.34
CA PRO A 211 -2.88 1.98 -12.12
C PRO A 211 -2.12 0.97 -11.26
N TYR A 212 -0.82 0.85 -11.50
CA TYR A 212 0.06 -0.03 -10.74
C TYR A 212 1.27 0.73 -10.20
N VAL A 213 1.82 0.27 -9.07
CA VAL A 213 3.03 0.82 -8.45
C VAL A 213 3.81 -0.29 -7.76
N HIS A 214 5.12 -0.30 -7.91
CA HIS A 214 5.97 -1.26 -7.21
C HIS A 214 6.07 -0.93 -5.71
N VAL A 215 6.16 -1.96 -4.87
CA VAL A 215 6.19 -1.78 -3.41
C VAL A 215 7.42 -0.97 -2.93
N ARG A 216 8.55 -1.03 -3.64
CA ARG A 216 9.74 -0.21 -3.35
C ARG A 216 9.50 1.26 -3.69
N ASP A 217 8.82 1.56 -4.79
CA ASP A 217 8.45 2.94 -5.13
C ASP A 217 7.47 3.53 -4.11
N VAL A 218 6.58 2.69 -3.55
CA VAL A 218 5.74 3.12 -2.41
C VAL A 218 6.58 3.50 -1.20
N ALA A 219 7.63 2.72 -0.89
CA ALA A 219 8.53 3.04 0.21
C ALA A 219 9.32 4.34 -0.07
N HIS A 220 9.83 4.53 -1.28
CA HIS A 220 10.50 5.77 -1.69
C HIS A 220 9.55 6.97 -1.60
N ALA A 221 8.30 6.84 -2.04
CA ALA A 221 7.28 7.88 -1.93
C ALA A 221 7.05 8.34 -0.47
N VAL A 222 6.98 7.40 0.46
CA VAL A 222 6.85 7.71 1.90
C VAL A 222 8.07 8.49 2.41
N ILE A 223 9.27 8.06 2.02
CA ILE A 223 10.52 8.71 2.42
C ILE A 223 10.60 10.12 1.85
N ASP A 224 10.23 10.31 0.59
CA ASP A 224 10.24 11.62 -0.05
C ASP A 224 9.27 12.58 0.64
N VAL A 225 8.09 12.11 1.07
CA VAL A 225 7.17 12.92 1.89
C VAL A 225 7.77 13.29 3.24
N PHE A 226 8.45 12.36 3.91
CA PHE A 226 9.14 12.66 5.18
C PHE A 226 10.32 13.64 5.00
N ALA A 227 11.00 13.60 3.86
CA ALA A 227 12.11 14.51 3.56
C ALA A 227 11.66 15.89 3.06
N ALA A 228 10.46 15.99 2.48
CA ALA A 228 9.95 17.24 1.92
C ALA A 228 9.69 18.29 3.00
N PRO A 229 9.77 19.60 2.69
CA PRO A 229 9.37 20.66 3.61
C PRO A 229 7.91 20.45 4.08
N ALA A 230 7.64 20.60 5.39
CA ALA A 230 6.30 20.41 5.93
C ALA A 230 5.26 21.28 5.21
N ALA A 231 5.60 22.52 4.87
CA ALA A 231 4.71 23.44 4.16
C ALA A 231 4.29 22.95 2.76
N THR A 232 5.09 22.08 2.13
CA THR A 232 4.77 21.50 0.81
C THR A 232 3.75 20.38 0.91
N VAL A 233 3.79 19.58 1.99
CA VAL A 233 3.03 18.32 2.08
C VAL A 233 1.89 18.36 3.09
N ALA A 234 1.85 19.38 3.95
CA ALA A 234 0.80 19.51 4.98
C ALA A 234 -0.58 19.76 4.35
N GLY A 235 -1.54 18.91 4.69
CA GLY A 235 -2.92 18.99 4.18
C GLY A 235 -3.06 18.51 2.73
N GLU A 236 -2.02 17.92 2.15
CA GLU A 236 -1.99 17.50 0.76
C GLU A 236 -2.37 16.03 0.57
N VAL A 237 -2.89 15.76 -0.62
CA VAL A 237 -3.12 14.40 -1.14
C VAL A 237 -2.26 14.20 -2.36
N TYR A 238 -1.61 13.05 -2.46
CA TYR A 238 -0.84 12.64 -3.63
C TYR A 238 -1.24 11.27 -4.11
N ASN A 239 -1.44 11.12 -5.41
CA ASN A 239 -1.46 9.84 -6.08
C ASN A 239 -0.02 9.30 -6.15
N VAL A 240 0.18 8.02 -5.80
CA VAL A 240 1.50 7.38 -5.80
C VAL A 240 1.55 6.29 -6.86
N GLY A 241 2.38 6.50 -7.86
CA GLY A 241 2.56 5.63 -9.03
C GLY A 241 3.22 6.39 -10.18
N ASP A 242 3.01 5.91 -11.40
CA ASP A 242 3.43 6.56 -12.65
C ASP A 242 2.26 6.56 -13.65
N THR A 243 2.05 7.68 -14.33
CA THR A 243 0.98 7.82 -15.33
C THR A 243 1.12 6.83 -16.49
N ARG A 244 2.34 6.35 -16.76
CA ARG A 244 2.62 5.32 -17.78
C ARG A 244 2.24 3.91 -17.33
N GLU A 245 2.14 3.68 -16.02
CA GLU A 245 1.86 2.37 -15.42
C GLU A 245 0.35 2.17 -15.15
N ASN A 246 -0.48 2.66 -16.07
CA ASN A 246 -1.92 2.36 -16.13
C ASN A 246 -2.14 1.27 -17.18
N TYR A 247 -2.58 0.09 -16.75
CA TYR A 247 -2.77 -1.08 -17.59
C TYR A 247 -4.18 -1.63 -17.47
N ARG A 248 -4.69 -2.24 -18.55
CA ARG A 248 -5.78 -3.21 -18.45
C ARG A 248 -5.19 -4.55 -17.98
N LYS A 249 -6.04 -5.41 -17.42
CA LYS A 249 -5.57 -6.76 -17.09
C LYS A 249 -5.06 -7.51 -18.32
N LEU A 250 -5.68 -7.26 -19.50
CA LEU A 250 -5.20 -7.80 -20.78
C LEU A 250 -3.75 -7.39 -21.06
N ASP A 251 -3.40 -6.13 -20.84
CA ASP A 251 -2.04 -5.64 -21.11
C ASP A 251 -1.01 -6.33 -20.21
N ILE A 252 -1.35 -6.62 -18.94
CA ILE A 252 -0.51 -7.42 -18.03
C ILE A 252 -0.31 -8.84 -18.56
N VAL A 253 -1.38 -9.45 -19.08
CA VAL A 253 -1.30 -10.79 -19.68
C VAL A 253 -0.40 -10.79 -20.91
N GLU A 254 -0.44 -9.76 -21.75
CA GLU A 254 0.45 -9.66 -22.93
C GLU A 254 1.93 -9.59 -22.50
N LEU A 255 2.26 -8.81 -21.46
CA LEU A 255 3.63 -8.80 -20.90
C LEU A 255 4.07 -10.19 -20.39
N LEU A 256 3.15 -10.94 -19.79
CA LEU A 256 3.42 -12.30 -19.31
C LEU A 256 3.57 -13.33 -20.46
N ARG A 257 2.82 -13.16 -21.57
CA ARG A 257 2.93 -14.05 -22.73
C ARG A 257 4.31 -14.04 -23.37
N GLU A 258 5.04 -12.93 -23.29
CA GLU A 258 6.43 -12.87 -23.74
C GLU A 258 7.34 -13.82 -22.95
N ARG A 259 7.01 -14.08 -21.67
CA ARG A 259 7.76 -14.97 -20.76
C ARG A 259 7.20 -16.40 -20.71
N PHE A 260 5.92 -16.53 -21.03
CA PHE A 260 5.15 -17.79 -20.99
C PHE A 260 4.33 -17.98 -22.27
N PRO A 261 4.97 -18.19 -23.45
CA PRO A 261 4.25 -18.31 -24.73
C PRO A 261 3.27 -19.49 -24.76
N GLU A 262 3.53 -20.55 -23.98
CA GLU A 262 2.67 -21.74 -23.86
C GLU A 262 1.68 -21.64 -22.67
N GLY A 263 1.65 -20.51 -21.96
CA GLY A 263 0.79 -20.29 -20.81
C GLY A 263 -0.69 -20.30 -21.19
N LYS A 264 -1.49 -21.06 -20.46
CA LYS A 264 -2.94 -21.13 -20.68
C LYS A 264 -3.61 -19.95 -20.02
N VAL A 265 -4.33 -19.15 -20.79
CA VAL A 265 -5.08 -18.00 -20.30
C VAL A 265 -6.51 -18.05 -20.84
N GLU A 266 -7.47 -18.02 -19.93
CA GLU A 266 -8.89 -17.89 -20.21
C GLU A 266 -9.34 -16.47 -19.84
N PHE A 267 -10.02 -15.78 -20.76
CA PHE A 267 -10.66 -14.50 -20.48
C PHE A 267 -12.15 -14.70 -20.25
N VAL A 268 -12.62 -14.28 -19.06
CA VAL A 268 -14.04 -14.25 -18.72
C VAL A 268 -14.52 -12.81 -18.76
N HIS A 269 -15.16 -12.47 -19.85
CA HIS A 269 -15.68 -11.12 -20.05
C HIS A 269 -16.67 -10.73 -18.96
N ARG A 270 -16.58 -9.48 -18.50
CA ARG A 270 -17.52 -8.86 -17.56
C ARG A 270 -17.98 -7.53 -18.15
N ASP A 271 -19.27 -7.30 -18.21
CA ASP A 271 -19.84 -6.06 -18.72
C ASP A 271 -19.55 -4.87 -17.81
N GLU A 272 -19.38 -5.13 -16.52
CA GLU A 272 -19.12 -4.11 -15.52
C GLU A 272 -18.05 -4.55 -14.50
N ASP A 273 -17.16 -3.61 -14.16
CA ASP A 273 -16.35 -3.64 -12.94
C ASP A 273 -16.55 -2.26 -12.26
N PRO A 274 -16.93 -2.23 -10.99
CA PRO A 274 -17.12 -0.97 -10.28
C PRO A 274 -15.80 -0.17 -10.16
N ARG A 275 -14.68 -0.78 -10.48
CA ARG A 275 -13.34 -0.17 -10.42
C ARG A 275 -12.73 -0.17 -11.81
N ASP A 276 -13.00 0.85 -12.61
CA ASP A 276 -12.43 1.05 -13.95
C ASP A 276 -11.95 2.49 -14.04
N TYR A 277 -10.66 2.70 -13.81
CA TYR A 277 -10.08 4.03 -13.72
C TYR A 277 -8.60 4.06 -14.10
N ARG A 278 -8.17 5.19 -14.68
CA ARG A 278 -6.78 5.57 -14.90
C ARG A 278 -6.43 6.78 -14.05
N VAL A 279 -5.19 6.85 -13.58
CA VAL A 279 -4.75 7.90 -12.65
C VAL A 279 -3.56 8.66 -13.21
N ASN A 280 -3.58 9.98 -13.03
CA ASN A 280 -2.46 10.88 -13.25
C ASN A 280 -1.67 11.01 -11.94
N PHE A 281 -0.33 10.97 -12.05
CA PHE A 281 0.59 11.01 -10.93
C PHE A 281 1.53 12.22 -10.96
N ASP A 282 1.27 13.19 -11.83
CA ASP A 282 2.19 14.29 -12.09
C ASP A 282 2.34 15.26 -10.92
N LYS A 283 1.29 15.44 -10.08
CA LYS A 283 1.32 16.35 -8.93
C LYS A 283 2.45 16.00 -7.97
N PHE A 284 2.59 14.71 -7.61
CA PHE A 284 3.61 14.28 -6.67
C PHE A 284 5.03 14.49 -7.20
N ALA A 285 5.23 14.24 -8.49
CA ALA A 285 6.50 14.54 -9.16
C ALA A 285 6.81 16.04 -9.17
N GLN A 286 5.82 16.89 -9.39
CA GLN A 286 5.98 18.34 -9.45
C GLN A 286 6.26 18.96 -8.07
N ASP A 287 5.53 18.55 -7.04
CA ASP A 287 5.58 19.18 -5.71
C ASP A 287 6.76 18.66 -4.87
N VAL A 288 7.08 17.36 -4.97
CA VAL A 288 8.03 16.66 -4.10
C VAL A 288 9.26 16.15 -4.87
N GLY A 289 9.14 16.00 -6.18
CA GLY A 289 10.20 15.44 -7.02
C GLY A 289 10.19 13.91 -7.10
N PHE A 290 9.14 13.25 -6.60
CA PHE A 290 9.00 11.79 -6.64
C PHE A 290 9.06 11.26 -8.06
N LYS A 291 9.80 10.16 -8.24
CA LYS A 291 9.91 9.47 -9.51
C LYS A 291 9.88 7.95 -9.27
N ALA A 292 8.89 7.29 -9.83
CA ALA A 292 8.86 5.83 -9.83
C ALA A 292 10.00 5.27 -10.69
N GLU A 293 10.67 4.24 -10.19
CA GLU A 293 11.82 3.60 -10.84
C GLU A 293 11.45 2.24 -11.46
N TRP A 294 10.34 1.65 -11.01
CA TRP A 294 9.90 0.33 -11.42
C TRP A 294 8.74 0.39 -12.41
N SER A 295 8.80 -0.46 -13.43
CA SER A 295 7.66 -0.77 -14.30
C SER A 295 7.07 -2.12 -13.93
N VAL A 296 5.82 -2.37 -14.36
CA VAL A 296 5.19 -3.69 -14.20
C VAL A 296 6.04 -4.80 -14.83
N GLU A 297 6.68 -4.51 -15.95
CA GLU A 297 7.57 -5.44 -16.64
C GLU A 297 8.77 -5.86 -15.77
N LEU A 298 9.47 -4.88 -15.16
CA LEU A 298 10.58 -5.14 -14.24
C LEU A 298 10.12 -5.90 -13.00
N GLY A 299 8.93 -5.61 -12.47
CA GLY A 299 8.39 -6.32 -11.32
C GLY A 299 7.97 -7.76 -11.64
N ILE A 300 7.50 -8.04 -12.86
CA ILE A 300 7.30 -9.43 -13.34
C ILE A 300 8.63 -10.17 -13.32
N ASP A 301 9.71 -9.58 -13.84
CA ASP A 301 11.03 -10.22 -13.89
C ASP A 301 11.61 -10.42 -12.48
N GLU A 302 11.45 -9.46 -11.56
CA GLU A 302 11.79 -9.62 -10.14
C GLU A 302 11.04 -10.81 -9.51
N MET A 303 9.73 -10.89 -9.73
CA MET A 303 8.89 -11.96 -9.21
C MET A 303 9.30 -13.33 -9.75
N LEU A 304 9.61 -13.41 -11.05
CA LEU A 304 10.11 -14.64 -11.67
C LEU A 304 11.46 -15.07 -11.10
N ALA A 305 12.34 -14.14 -10.81
CA ALA A 305 13.63 -14.44 -10.16
C ALA A 305 13.40 -15.04 -8.76
N LEU A 306 12.48 -14.48 -7.96
CA LEU A 306 12.11 -15.06 -6.66
C LEU A 306 11.52 -16.46 -6.80
N LEU A 307 10.56 -16.67 -7.71
CA LEU A 307 9.91 -17.97 -7.89
C LEU A 307 10.88 -19.05 -8.35
N ARG A 308 11.84 -18.71 -9.22
CA ARG A 308 12.87 -19.63 -9.71
C ARG A 308 13.98 -19.92 -8.70
N SER A 309 14.13 -19.09 -7.67
CA SER A 309 15.17 -19.27 -6.65
C SER A 309 14.94 -20.46 -5.73
N GLY A 310 13.72 -20.98 -5.65
CA GLY A 310 13.32 -22.02 -4.70
C GLY A 310 13.25 -21.56 -3.24
N LEU A 311 13.27 -20.24 -2.97
CA LEU A 311 13.13 -19.71 -1.61
C LEU A 311 11.72 -19.85 -1.02
N LEU A 312 10.72 -20.07 -1.87
CA LEU A 312 9.33 -20.26 -1.46
C LEU A 312 8.98 -21.76 -1.59
N ASP A 313 8.91 -22.45 -0.45
CA ASP A 313 8.59 -23.89 -0.43
C ASP A 313 7.17 -24.18 -0.96
N ASP A 314 6.19 -23.34 -0.58
CA ASP A 314 4.80 -23.46 -1.02
C ASP A 314 4.23 -22.10 -1.38
N PRO A 315 4.33 -21.65 -2.65
CA PRO A 315 3.77 -20.37 -3.09
C PRO A 315 2.24 -20.26 -2.99
N HIS A 316 1.53 -21.40 -2.86
CA HIS A 316 0.08 -21.43 -2.64
C HIS A 316 -0.34 -21.27 -1.19
N SER A 317 0.62 -21.23 -0.27
CA SER A 317 0.33 -21.10 1.16
C SER A 317 -0.64 -19.93 1.45
N PRO A 318 -1.67 -20.16 2.28
CA PRO A 318 -2.57 -19.09 2.72
C PRO A 318 -1.84 -17.92 3.41
N SER A 319 -0.63 -18.13 3.92
CA SER A 319 0.19 -17.08 4.53
C SER A 319 0.60 -15.97 3.55
N TYR A 320 0.52 -16.23 2.25
CA TYR A 320 0.81 -15.26 1.18
C TYR A 320 -0.45 -14.58 0.61
N ARG A 321 -1.55 -14.59 1.34
CA ARG A 321 -2.83 -13.97 0.95
C ARG A 321 -3.42 -13.19 2.13
N ASN A 322 -4.35 -12.27 1.87
CA ASN A 322 -5.12 -11.54 2.89
C ASN A 322 -6.54 -12.10 3.05
#